data_bc78640e71f4b2242e31d79e9286ce79
#
_entry.id   bc78640e71f4b2242e31d79e9286ce79
#
_cell.length_a   1.000
_cell.length_b   1.000
_cell.length_c   1.000
_cell.angle_alpha   90.00
_cell.angle_beta   90.00
_cell.angle_gamma   90.00
#
_symmetry.space_group_name_H-M   'P 1'
#
loop_
_entity.id
_entity.type
_entity.pdbx_description
1 polymer ?
#
loop_
_entity_poly.entity_id
_entity_poly.type
_entity_poly.pdbx_seq_one_letter_code
_entity_poly.pdbx_strand_id
1 'polypeptide(L)'
;MRAVVLHEHGDIDNLKYHEDYADPQCGEGQVIIRVGATSLNYHDVFTTKGMPGIKVPLPIVIGLDISGEIKEIGAGVEGWSIGDRVLVNPLDPVTPEKGLMGEMLDGGTAELCAVDATRLIKIPDGCSFEQAAALPVAYGTAHRMMITNGGMKGGEKVLILGASGGVGSCCVLLAKMMGCEEVVASQSESK
;
A
#
# COMPACT_ATOMS: atom_id res chain seq x y z
N MET A 1 -2.68 18.92 9.55
CA MET A 1 -1.72 17.79 9.64
C MET A 1 -0.54 17.97 8.71
N ARG A 2 0.59 17.32 8.98
CA ARG A 2 1.70 17.23 8.02
C ARG A 2 1.37 16.20 6.93
N ALA A 3 1.64 16.53 5.67
CA ALA A 3 1.37 15.65 4.53
C ALA A 3 2.29 15.95 3.35
N VAL A 4 2.51 14.96 2.48
CA VAL A 4 3.12 15.13 1.16
C VAL A 4 2.04 15.05 0.10
N VAL A 5 1.84 16.15 -0.62
CA VAL A 5 0.70 16.36 -1.53
C VAL A 5 1.20 16.58 -2.95
N LEU A 6 0.56 15.92 -3.90
CA LEU A 6 0.72 16.16 -5.32
C LEU A 6 -0.37 17.13 -5.80
N HIS A 7 0.02 18.32 -6.25
CA HIS A 7 -0.91 19.33 -6.78
C HIS A 7 -1.09 19.27 -8.29
N GLU A 8 -0.05 18.84 -9.00
CA GLU A 8 -0.06 18.67 -10.46
C GLU A 8 0.92 17.56 -10.85
N HIS A 9 0.63 16.87 -11.95
CA HIS A 9 1.54 15.86 -12.47
C HIS A 9 2.87 16.45 -12.93
N GLY A 10 3.95 15.69 -12.81
CA GLY A 10 5.29 16.10 -13.22
C GLY A 10 6.38 15.26 -12.57
N ASP A 11 7.52 15.89 -12.28
CA ASP A 11 8.63 15.23 -11.59
C ASP A 11 8.46 15.29 -10.07
N ILE A 12 9.41 14.70 -9.36
CA ILE A 12 9.41 14.59 -7.89
C ILE A 12 9.30 15.97 -7.20
N ASP A 13 9.77 17.03 -7.86
CA ASP A 13 9.68 18.41 -7.34
C ASP A 13 8.24 18.93 -7.24
N ASN A 14 7.28 18.25 -7.87
CA ASN A 14 5.85 18.58 -7.76
C ASN A 14 5.19 17.99 -6.51
N LEU A 15 5.89 17.11 -5.80
CA LEU A 15 5.48 16.69 -4.46
C LEU A 15 5.81 17.79 -3.46
N LYS A 16 4.79 18.29 -2.77
CA LYS A 16 4.94 19.39 -1.80
C LYS A 16 4.67 18.88 -0.38
N TYR A 17 5.63 19.18 0.49
CA TYR A 17 5.44 18.96 1.92
C TYR A 17 4.65 20.13 2.51
N HIS A 18 3.58 19.80 3.24
CA HIS A 18 2.76 20.73 3.98
C HIS A 18 2.85 20.44 5.47
N GLU A 19 2.96 21.46 6.30
CA GLU A 19 2.92 21.34 7.76
C GLU A 19 1.50 21.47 8.31
N ASP A 20 0.60 22.12 7.57
CA ASP A 20 -0.74 22.52 7.96
C ASP A 20 -1.83 22.08 6.98
N TYR A 21 -1.63 20.95 6.28
CA TYR A 21 -2.68 20.41 5.40
C TYR A 21 -3.95 20.07 6.19
N ALA A 22 -5.10 20.21 5.57
CA ALA A 22 -6.37 19.93 6.24
C ALA A 22 -6.43 18.48 6.75
N ASP A 23 -6.93 18.30 7.98
CA ASP A 23 -7.19 16.96 8.50
C ASP A 23 -8.34 16.31 7.72
N PRO A 24 -8.25 15.00 7.42
CA PRO A 24 -9.34 14.29 6.78
C PRO A 24 -10.56 14.21 7.70
N GLN A 25 -11.75 14.21 7.10
CA GLN A 25 -13.00 14.02 7.82
C GLN A 25 -13.39 12.54 7.84
N CYS A 26 -13.86 12.07 8.99
CA CYS A 26 -14.36 10.69 9.14
C CYS A 26 -15.76 10.56 8.56
N GLY A 27 -15.88 9.89 7.42
CA GLY A 27 -17.15 9.61 6.76
C GLY A 27 -17.88 8.38 7.32
N GLU A 28 -19.10 8.14 6.84
CA GLU A 28 -19.84 6.91 7.11
C GLU A 28 -19.09 5.70 6.52
N GLY A 29 -18.95 4.61 7.29
CA GLY A 29 -18.19 3.40 6.90
C GLY A 29 -16.67 3.57 6.92
N GLN A 30 -16.17 4.72 7.37
CA GLN A 30 -14.73 5.03 7.40
C GLN A 30 -14.17 5.10 8.82
N VAL A 31 -12.87 5.00 8.89
CA VAL A 31 -12.07 5.31 10.08
C VAL A 31 -11.02 6.36 9.75
N ILE A 32 -10.58 7.12 10.74
CA ILE A 32 -9.33 7.89 10.65
C ILE A 32 -8.22 7.08 11.29
N ILE A 33 -7.16 6.86 10.53
CA ILE A 33 -5.93 6.22 11.01
C ILE A 33 -4.91 7.29 11.34
N ARG A 34 -4.32 7.22 12.54
CA ARG A 34 -3.04 7.86 12.81
C ARG A 34 -1.98 6.99 12.17
N VAL A 35 -1.35 7.49 11.12
CA VAL A 35 -0.34 6.73 10.37
C VAL A 35 0.89 6.50 11.24
N GLY A 36 1.24 5.23 11.42
CA GLY A 36 2.45 4.80 12.13
C GLY A 36 3.63 4.59 11.19
N ALA A 37 3.35 4.05 9.99
CA ALA A 37 4.34 3.90 8.94
C ALA A 37 3.68 3.86 7.56
N THR A 38 4.44 4.30 6.56
CA THR A 38 4.14 4.17 5.12
C THR A 38 5.39 3.68 4.40
N SER A 39 5.26 3.08 3.23
CA SER A 39 6.40 2.71 2.39
C SER A 39 6.28 3.29 1.00
N LEU A 40 7.43 3.46 0.32
CA LEU A 40 7.49 4.00 -1.03
C LEU A 40 7.41 2.88 -2.05
N ASN A 41 6.63 3.12 -3.09
CA ASN A 41 6.46 2.20 -4.22
C ASN A 41 6.78 2.91 -5.54
N TYR A 42 7.18 2.16 -6.54
CA TYR A 42 7.36 2.73 -7.88
C TYR A 42 6.03 3.26 -8.45
N HIS A 43 4.91 2.79 -7.92
CA HIS A 43 3.58 3.28 -8.24
C HIS A 43 3.40 4.77 -7.84
N ASP A 44 3.98 5.21 -6.73
CA ASP A 44 3.96 6.63 -6.32
C ASP A 44 4.61 7.52 -7.38
N VAL A 45 5.68 7.02 -8.04
CA VAL A 45 6.33 7.71 -9.17
C VAL A 45 5.39 7.78 -10.38
N PHE A 46 4.64 6.71 -10.65
CA PHE A 46 3.65 6.70 -11.74
C PHE A 46 2.52 7.69 -11.46
N THR A 47 1.99 7.71 -10.24
CA THR A 47 0.96 8.69 -9.84
C THR A 47 1.48 10.12 -9.98
N THR A 48 2.72 10.38 -9.54
CA THR A 48 3.34 11.69 -9.66
C THR A 48 3.46 12.14 -11.11
N LYS A 49 3.93 11.27 -12.00
CA LYS A 49 4.11 11.58 -13.42
C LYS A 49 2.80 11.64 -14.23
N GLY A 50 1.77 11.01 -13.71
CA GLY A 50 0.53 10.77 -14.44
C GLY A 50 0.62 9.53 -15.34
N MET A 51 -0.42 8.71 -15.30
CA MET A 51 -0.53 7.49 -16.11
C MET A 51 -1.61 7.65 -17.18
N PRO A 52 -1.35 7.28 -18.44
CA PRO A 52 -2.37 7.29 -19.47
C PRO A 52 -3.61 6.47 -19.07
N GLY A 53 -4.77 7.08 -19.17
CA GLY A 53 -6.06 6.43 -18.87
C GLY A 53 -6.45 6.43 -17.39
N ILE A 54 -5.60 6.91 -16.48
CA ILE A 54 -5.94 7.10 -15.06
C ILE A 54 -6.05 8.59 -14.78
N LYS A 55 -7.21 9.00 -14.25
CA LYS A 55 -7.48 10.38 -13.87
C LYS A 55 -7.35 10.53 -12.36
N VAL A 56 -6.20 10.98 -11.91
CA VAL A 56 -5.93 11.28 -10.49
C VAL A 56 -6.69 12.54 -10.08
N PRO A 57 -7.45 12.53 -8.97
CA PRO A 57 -8.17 13.71 -8.44
C PRO A 57 -7.20 14.62 -7.67
N LEU A 58 -6.51 15.51 -8.38
CA LEU A 58 -5.57 16.45 -7.77
C LEU A 58 -6.28 17.66 -7.09
N PRO A 59 -5.77 18.18 -5.95
CA PRO A 59 -4.59 17.69 -5.22
C PRO A 59 -4.86 16.40 -4.46
N ILE A 60 -3.81 15.58 -4.27
CA ILE A 60 -3.93 14.30 -3.57
C ILE A 60 -2.72 14.04 -2.65
N VAL A 61 -2.97 13.43 -1.49
CA VAL A 61 -1.90 12.85 -0.66
C VAL A 61 -1.46 11.53 -1.28
N ILE A 62 -0.16 11.36 -1.53
CA ILE A 62 0.39 10.12 -2.09
C ILE A 62 0.59 9.03 -1.02
N GLY A 63 0.99 7.82 -1.45
CA GLY A 63 1.37 6.70 -0.59
C GLY A 63 0.29 5.62 -0.49
N LEU A 64 0.61 4.44 -1.02
CA LEU A 64 -0.32 3.30 -1.09
C LEU A 64 -0.26 2.43 0.17
N ASP A 65 0.92 2.23 0.71
CA ASP A 65 1.18 1.35 1.85
C ASP A 65 0.98 2.12 3.15
N ILE A 66 0.02 1.69 3.96
CA ILE A 66 -0.38 2.40 5.17
C ILE A 66 -0.54 1.42 6.31
N SER A 67 0.10 1.69 7.43
CA SER A 67 -0.17 1.04 8.69
C SER A 67 -0.27 2.06 9.82
N GLY A 68 -1.04 1.77 10.84
CA GLY A 68 -1.21 2.70 11.94
C GLY A 68 -2.23 2.24 12.96
N GLU A 69 -2.75 3.21 13.68
CA GLU A 69 -3.70 3.01 14.77
C GLU A 69 -5.00 3.76 14.49
N ILE A 70 -6.15 3.14 14.72
CA ILE A 70 -7.45 3.78 14.57
C ILE A 70 -7.59 4.91 15.61
N LYS A 71 -7.76 6.13 15.13
CA LYS A 71 -7.96 7.35 15.94
C LYS A 71 -9.42 7.70 16.08
N GLU A 72 -10.23 7.48 15.03
CA GLU A 72 -11.64 7.83 14.98
C GLU A 72 -12.41 6.79 14.18
N ILE A 73 -13.67 6.57 14.51
CA ILE A 73 -14.54 5.59 13.86
C ILE A 73 -15.83 6.31 13.42
N GLY A 74 -16.14 6.23 12.13
CA GLY A 74 -17.34 6.79 11.54
C GLY A 74 -18.58 5.93 11.77
N ALA A 75 -19.73 6.49 11.48
CA ALA A 75 -21.00 5.78 11.58
C ALA A 75 -21.00 4.52 10.69
N GLY A 76 -21.67 3.45 11.16
CA GLY A 76 -21.82 2.21 10.40
C GLY A 76 -20.60 1.28 10.40
N VAL A 77 -19.50 1.65 11.03
CA VAL A 77 -18.33 0.77 11.18
C VAL A 77 -18.53 -0.17 12.35
N GLU A 78 -18.39 -1.47 12.10
CA GLU A 78 -18.47 -2.53 13.10
C GLU A 78 -17.18 -3.35 13.17
N GLY A 79 -16.92 -3.98 14.32
CA GLY A 79 -15.80 -4.92 14.51
C GLY A 79 -14.43 -4.25 14.74
N TRP A 80 -14.38 -2.92 14.84
CA TRP A 80 -13.17 -2.15 15.08
C TRP A 80 -13.30 -1.26 16.31
N SER A 81 -12.18 -0.97 16.95
CA SER A 81 -12.08 -0.10 18.13
C SER A 81 -11.00 0.96 17.97
N ILE A 82 -11.19 2.11 18.62
CA ILE A 82 -10.11 3.12 18.74
C ILE A 82 -8.90 2.47 19.42
N GLY A 83 -7.71 2.67 18.85
CA GLY A 83 -6.48 2.04 19.29
C GLY A 83 -6.14 0.73 18.60
N ASP A 84 -7.06 0.16 17.79
CA ASP A 84 -6.72 -1.03 17.00
C ASP A 84 -5.60 -0.73 16.00
N ARG A 85 -4.63 -1.65 15.96
CA ARG A 85 -3.47 -1.58 15.05
C ARG A 85 -3.84 -2.22 13.72
N VAL A 86 -3.76 -1.44 12.65
CA VAL A 86 -4.28 -1.83 11.34
C VAL A 86 -3.28 -1.59 10.21
N LEU A 87 -3.31 -2.51 9.26
CA LEU A 87 -2.73 -2.41 7.93
C LEU A 87 -3.86 -2.12 6.94
N VAL A 88 -3.61 -1.27 5.96
CA VAL A 88 -4.59 -0.94 4.91
C VAL A 88 -4.31 -1.74 3.65
N ASN A 89 -5.33 -2.41 3.14
CA ASN A 89 -5.30 -2.89 1.76
C ASN A 89 -5.50 -1.70 0.81
N PRO A 90 -4.52 -1.35 -0.03
CA PRO A 90 -4.61 -0.18 -0.89
C PRO A 90 -5.77 -0.26 -1.91
N LEU A 91 -6.19 -1.47 -2.29
CA LEU A 91 -7.37 -1.71 -3.13
C LEU A 91 -8.48 -2.32 -2.27
N ASP A 92 -9.67 -1.68 -2.29
CA ASP A 92 -10.82 -2.19 -1.54
C ASP A 92 -11.27 -3.56 -2.08
N PRO A 93 -11.34 -4.60 -1.24
CA PRO A 93 -11.79 -5.90 -1.69
C PRO A 93 -13.29 -5.97 -1.99
N VAL A 94 -14.08 -5.02 -1.48
CA VAL A 94 -15.54 -4.96 -1.64
C VAL A 94 -15.94 -4.00 -2.76
N THR A 95 -15.29 -2.84 -2.82
CA THR A 95 -15.58 -1.77 -3.79
C THR A 95 -14.32 -1.34 -4.55
N PRO A 96 -13.75 -2.24 -5.38
CA PRO A 96 -12.49 -1.97 -6.08
C PRO A 96 -12.58 -0.80 -7.07
N GLU A 97 -13.79 -0.44 -7.52
CA GLU A 97 -14.06 0.71 -8.39
C GLU A 97 -13.78 2.05 -7.74
N LYS A 98 -13.70 2.12 -6.40
CA LYS A 98 -13.24 3.32 -5.69
C LYS A 98 -11.77 3.64 -5.96
N GLY A 99 -11.00 2.67 -6.45
CA GLY A 99 -9.61 2.84 -6.81
C GLY A 99 -8.63 2.65 -5.66
N LEU A 100 -7.38 3.01 -5.94
CA LEU A 100 -6.26 2.82 -5.00
C LEU A 100 -6.09 4.00 -4.06
N MET A 101 -5.65 3.70 -2.82
CA MET A 101 -5.10 4.71 -1.93
C MET A 101 -3.87 5.37 -2.58
N GLY A 102 -3.67 6.66 -2.37
CA GLY A 102 -2.55 7.41 -2.94
C GLY A 102 -2.60 7.62 -4.46
N GLU A 103 -3.71 7.24 -5.13
CA GLU A 103 -3.92 7.45 -6.57
C GLU A 103 -5.31 8.02 -6.87
N MET A 104 -6.37 7.34 -6.46
CA MET A 104 -7.76 7.77 -6.60
C MET A 104 -8.34 8.31 -5.30
N LEU A 105 -7.75 7.94 -4.19
CA LEU A 105 -8.09 8.35 -2.83
C LEU A 105 -6.81 8.84 -2.15
N ASP A 106 -6.95 9.74 -1.17
CA ASP A 106 -5.81 10.20 -0.37
C ASP A 106 -5.07 9.02 0.26
N GLY A 107 -3.74 9.08 0.19
CA GLY A 107 -2.84 8.05 0.67
C GLY A 107 -2.30 8.30 2.08
N GLY A 108 -1.27 7.53 2.43
CA GLY A 108 -0.71 7.49 3.78
C GLY A 108 0.56 8.30 4.00
N THR A 109 1.03 9.09 3.03
CA THR A 109 2.19 9.97 3.28
C THR A 109 1.73 11.24 4.01
N ALA A 110 1.08 11.04 5.15
CA ALA A 110 0.51 12.05 6.03
C ALA A 110 0.43 11.54 7.47
N GLU A 111 0.11 12.43 8.43
CA GLU A 111 -0.09 12.03 9.83
C GLU A 111 -1.41 11.30 10.06
N LEU A 112 -2.42 11.63 9.26
CA LEU A 112 -3.76 11.05 9.33
C LEU A 112 -4.24 10.63 7.95
N CYS A 113 -5.01 9.54 7.88
CA CYS A 113 -5.62 9.06 6.66
C CYS A 113 -7.05 8.57 6.92
N ALA A 114 -8.01 9.00 6.10
CA ALA A 114 -9.36 8.46 6.10
C ALA A 114 -9.41 7.19 5.23
N VAL A 115 -9.94 6.10 5.77
CA VAL A 115 -9.92 4.79 5.11
C VAL A 115 -11.26 4.09 5.29
N ASP A 116 -11.82 3.53 4.22
CA ASP A 116 -12.99 2.65 4.33
C ASP A 116 -12.65 1.44 5.21
N ALA A 117 -13.50 1.11 6.17
CA ALA A 117 -13.25 0.03 7.13
C ALA A 117 -13.10 -1.35 6.47
N THR A 118 -13.63 -1.52 5.26
CA THR A 118 -13.50 -2.74 4.44
C THR A 118 -12.05 -3.01 3.98
N ARG A 119 -11.19 -1.99 4.01
CA ARG A 119 -9.76 -2.11 3.65
C ARG A 119 -8.87 -2.55 4.80
N LEU A 120 -9.41 -2.59 6.03
CA LEU A 120 -8.60 -2.79 7.22
C LEU A 120 -8.26 -4.25 7.44
N ILE A 121 -7.01 -4.49 7.81
CA ILE A 121 -6.47 -5.78 8.22
C ILE A 121 -5.81 -5.61 9.58
N LYS A 122 -6.17 -6.44 10.55
CA LYS A 122 -5.59 -6.38 11.88
C LYS A 122 -4.11 -6.76 11.84
N ILE A 123 -3.25 -5.95 12.43
CA ILE A 123 -1.82 -6.25 12.55
C ILE A 123 -1.65 -7.23 13.73
N PRO A 124 -0.98 -8.38 13.53
CA PRO A 124 -0.70 -9.31 14.62
C PRO A 124 0.19 -8.70 15.71
N ASP A 125 0.06 -9.23 16.93
CA ASP A 125 0.96 -8.86 18.03
C ASP A 125 2.41 -9.18 17.67
N GLY A 126 3.33 -8.28 18.04
CA GLY A 126 4.76 -8.39 17.76
C GLY A 126 5.20 -7.92 16.37
N CYS A 127 4.27 -7.62 15.44
CA CYS A 127 4.59 -7.00 14.15
C CYS A 127 4.60 -5.46 14.31
N SER A 128 5.66 -4.79 13.88
CA SER A 128 5.74 -3.32 13.93
C SER A 128 4.93 -2.68 12.80
N PHE A 129 4.65 -1.36 12.89
CA PHE A 129 4.00 -0.64 11.80
C PHE A 129 4.85 -0.63 10.53
N GLU A 130 6.17 -0.49 10.65
CA GLU A 130 7.10 -0.52 9.52
C GLU A 130 7.10 -1.88 8.81
N GLN A 131 7.09 -2.97 9.58
CA GLN A 131 6.97 -4.32 9.01
C GLN A 131 5.64 -4.50 8.29
N ALA A 132 4.53 -4.03 8.87
CA ALA A 132 3.22 -4.11 8.28
C ALA A 132 3.14 -3.26 6.99
N ALA A 133 3.59 -2.00 7.02
CA ALA A 133 3.55 -1.11 5.86
C ALA A 133 4.44 -1.58 4.69
N ALA A 134 5.42 -2.45 4.93
CA ALA A 134 6.24 -3.02 3.86
C ALA A 134 5.53 -4.11 3.03
N LEU A 135 4.31 -4.53 3.42
CA LEU A 135 3.66 -5.70 2.82
C LEU A 135 2.70 -5.39 1.64
N PRO A 136 1.81 -4.37 1.68
CA PRO A 136 0.63 -4.36 0.82
C PRO A 136 0.94 -4.38 -0.67
N VAL A 137 1.68 -3.43 -1.19
CA VAL A 137 1.90 -3.34 -2.65
C VAL A 137 2.87 -4.41 -3.12
N ALA A 138 4.06 -4.50 -2.54
CA ALA A 138 5.11 -5.37 -3.05
C ALA A 138 4.79 -6.86 -2.82
N TYR A 139 4.51 -7.26 -1.57
CA TYR A 139 4.16 -8.66 -1.27
C TYR A 139 2.77 -9.03 -1.79
N GLY A 140 1.78 -8.13 -1.67
CA GLY A 140 0.44 -8.34 -2.22
C GLY A 140 0.46 -8.60 -3.73
N THR A 141 1.26 -7.84 -4.48
CA THR A 141 1.47 -8.05 -5.91
C THR A 141 2.16 -9.39 -6.18
N ALA A 142 3.25 -9.68 -5.47
CA ALA A 142 3.97 -10.96 -5.62
C ALA A 142 3.06 -12.16 -5.30
N HIS A 143 2.31 -12.11 -4.20
CA HIS A 143 1.34 -13.14 -3.82
C HIS A 143 0.27 -13.34 -4.89
N ARG A 144 -0.33 -12.24 -5.37
CA ARG A 144 -1.35 -12.30 -6.42
C ARG A 144 -0.81 -12.91 -7.71
N MET A 145 0.39 -12.53 -8.13
CA MET A 145 1.02 -13.06 -9.34
C MET A 145 1.34 -14.54 -9.22
N MET A 146 2.03 -14.94 -8.15
CA MET A 146 2.57 -16.28 -8.04
C MET A 146 1.55 -17.29 -7.53
N ILE A 147 0.80 -16.93 -6.50
CA ILE A 147 -0.09 -17.87 -5.79
C ILE A 147 -1.51 -17.77 -6.35
N THR A 148 -2.13 -16.59 -6.31
CA THR A 148 -3.54 -16.45 -6.69
C THR A 148 -3.77 -16.72 -8.18
N ASN A 149 -2.96 -16.12 -9.07
CA ASN A 149 -3.11 -16.24 -10.52
C ASN A 149 -2.22 -17.34 -11.10
N GLY A 150 -0.99 -17.47 -10.60
CA GLY A 150 -0.02 -18.46 -11.07
C GLY A 150 -0.26 -19.88 -10.55
N GLY A 151 -1.03 -20.02 -9.46
CA GLY A 151 -1.32 -21.32 -8.86
C GLY A 151 -0.08 -22.03 -8.30
N MET A 152 0.98 -21.28 -7.99
CA MET A 152 2.26 -21.82 -7.49
C MET A 152 2.03 -22.69 -6.24
N LYS A 153 2.71 -23.82 -6.22
CA LYS A 153 2.71 -24.79 -5.11
C LYS A 153 4.14 -25.07 -4.66
N GLY A 154 4.30 -25.76 -3.54
CA GLY A 154 5.61 -26.27 -3.14
C GLY A 154 6.17 -27.32 -4.11
N GLY A 155 7.51 -27.47 -4.16
CA GLY A 155 8.21 -28.44 -4.99
C GLY A 155 8.47 -27.99 -6.45
N GLU A 156 7.99 -26.81 -6.84
CA GLU A 156 8.19 -26.28 -8.20
C GLU A 156 9.57 -25.60 -8.35
N LYS A 157 10.03 -25.49 -9.60
CA LYS A 157 11.17 -24.67 -10.00
C LYS A 157 10.69 -23.35 -10.55
N VAL A 158 11.18 -22.25 -10.00
CA VAL A 158 10.67 -20.90 -10.32
C VAL A 158 11.79 -20.01 -10.83
N LEU A 159 11.58 -19.37 -11.98
CA LEU A 159 12.44 -18.31 -12.51
C LEU A 159 11.81 -16.94 -12.21
N ILE A 160 12.54 -16.07 -11.51
CA ILE A 160 12.12 -14.72 -11.15
C ILE A 160 12.98 -13.70 -11.88
N LEU A 161 12.38 -12.97 -12.81
CA LEU A 161 13.03 -11.89 -13.55
C LEU A 161 12.92 -10.58 -12.76
N GLY A 162 13.99 -9.79 -12.75
CA GLY A 162 14.04 -8.52 -12.03
C GLY A 162 14.03 -8.68 -10.51
N ALA A 163 14.70 -9.69 -10.00
CA ALA A 163 14.69 -10.07 -8.59
C ALA A 163 15.20 -9.00 -7.61
N SER A 164 15.94 -8.00 -8.09
CA SER A 164 16.43 -6.87 -7.28
C SER A 164 15.36 -5.76 -7.06
N GLY A 165 14.24 -5.81 -7.76
CA GLY A 165 13.12 -4.88 -7.55
C GLY A 165 12.26 -5.27 -6.35
N GLY A 166 11.40 -4.35 -5.87
CA GLY A 166 10.52 -4.59 -4.72
C GLY A 166 9.67 -5.85 -4.86
N VAL A 167 8.90 -5.99 -5.95
CA VAL A 167 8.09 -7.19 -6.20
C VAL A 167 8.96 -8.43 -6.42
N GLY A 168 10.07 -8.30 -7.16
CA GLY A 168 10.96 -9.43 -7.45
C GLY A 168 11.58 -10.04 -6.20
N SER A 169 12.05 -9.22 -5.26
CA SER A 169 12.58 -9.68 -3.97
C SER A 169 11.51 -10.37 -3.12
N CYS A 170 10.28 -9.84 -3.12
CA CYS A 170 9.15 -10.49 -2.46
C CYS A 170 8.81 -11.85 -3.10
N CYS A 171 8.87 -11.95 -4.43
CA CYS A 171 8.68 -13.22 -5.14
C CYS A 171 9.73 -14.28 -4.71
N VAL A 172 11.00 -13.89 -4.56
CA VAL A 172 12.05 -14.81 -4.08
C VAL A 172 11.74 -15.32 -2.68
N LEU A 173 11.33 -14.44 -1.78
CA LEU A 173 10.99 -14.81 -0.40
C LEU A 173 9.75 -15.71 -0.36
N LEU A 174 8.69 -15.37 -1.09
CA LEU A 174 7.47 -16.19 -1.16
C LEU A 174 7.74 -17.56 -1.75
N ALA A 175 8.52 -17.66 -2.84
CA ALA A 175 8.89 -18.96 -3.42
C ALA A 175 9.62 -19.87 -2.43
N LYS A 176 10.55 -19.30 -1.65
CA LYS A 176 11.24 -20.03 -0.57
C LYS A 176 10.28 -20.46 0.54
N MET A 177 9.41 -19.55 0.98
CA MET A 177 8.41 -19.85 2.02
C MET A 177 7.43 -20.95 1.60
N MET A 178 7.06 -20.99 0.32
CA MET A 178 6.18 -22.01 -0.27
C MET A 178 6.89 -23.35 -0.48
N GLY A 179 8.20 -23.43 -0.25
CA GLY A 179 8.97 -24.68 -0.39
C GLY A 179 9.22 -25.06 -1.85
N CYS A 180 9.45 -24.09 -2.73
CA CYS A 180 9.91 -24.38 -4.09
C CYS A 180 11.24 -25.12 -4.07
N GLU A 181 11.41 -26.12 -4.97
CA GLU A 181 12.62 -26.94 -5.07
C GLU A 181 13.84 -26.10 -5.51
N GLU A 182 13.60 -25.21 -6.46
CA GLU A 182 14.63 -24.33 -7.01
C GLU A 182 14.09 -22.93 -7.28
N VAL A 183 14.84 -21.91 -6.87
CA VAL A 183 14.48 -20.51 -7.13
C VAL A 183 15.65 -19.85 -7.85
N VAL A 184 15.47 -19.63 -9.15
CA VAL A 184 16.45 -18.92 -9.99
C VAL A 184 16.06 -17.46 -10.07
N ALA A 185 16.97 -16.56 -9.72
CA ALA A 185 16.75 -15.11 -9.72
C ALA A 185 17.64 -14.45 -10.77
N SER A 186 17.04 -13.61 -11.63
CA SER A 186 17.75 -12.83 -12.64
C SER A 186 17.70 -11.35 -12.30
N GLN A 187 18.84 -10.68 -12.43
CA GLN A 187 18.99 -9.24 -12.29
C GLN A 187 20.01 -8.71 -13.29
N SER A 188 20.11 -7.37 -13.43
CA SER A 188 21.15 -6.76 -14.23
C SER A 188 22.51 -6.83 -13.51
N GLU A 189 23.62 -6.82 -14.29
CA GLU A 189 24.99 -6.84 -13.74
C GLU A 189 25.31 -5.66 -12.82
N SER A 190 24.57 -4.55 -12.97
CA SER A 190 24.75 -3.32 -12.19
C SER A 190 24.01 -3.30 -10.85
N LYS A 191 23.35 -4.38 -10.46
CA LYS A 191 22.55 -4.44 -9.22
C LYS A 191 22.82 -5.67 -8.39
#